data_1c5356268b1e3da7620a0da66b3c66ec
#
_entry.id   1c5356268b1e3da7620a0da66b3c66ec
#
_cell.length_a   1.000
_cell.length_b   1.000
_cell.length_c   1.000
_cell.angle_alpha   90.00
_cell.angle_beta   90.00
_cell.angle_gamma   90.00
#
_symmetry.space_group_name_H-M   'P 1'
#
loop_
_entity.id
_entity.type
_entity.pdbx_description
1 polymer ?
#
loop_
_entity_poly.entity_id
_entity_poly.type
_entity_poly.pdbx_seq_one_letter_code
_entity_poly.pdbx_strand_id
1 'polypeptide(L)'
;MKRICRGLIAMAFVLLVSPVADAQLYRGQKLVEDWKAYKIMLAPKPLKSPVLVQRMANYVGYVAGVYDANYDIFALPTDVTVDQICNAVGKYLDEHPEEWHELAVSLVLRGLTAMELQQVPARKEETIFIR
;
A
#
# COMPACT_ATOMS: atom_id res chain seq x y z
N MET A 1 3.75 43.78 39.91
CA MET A 1 4.73 42.90 39.27
C MET A 1 4.55 41.38 39.57
N LYS A 2 3.83 41.00 40.61
CA LYS A 2 3.66 39.57 40.97
C LYS A 2 2.54 38.81 40.17
N ARG A 3 1.77 39.48 39.32
CA ARG A 3 0.64 38.87 38.58
C ARG A 3 1.01 38.41 37.15
N ILE A 4 2.11 38.90 36.59
CA ILE A 4 2.54 38.59 35.21
C ILE A 4 3.23 37.22 35.11
N CYS A 5 3.94 36.80 36.16
CA CYS A 5 4.63 35.49 36.16
C CYS A 5 3.69 34.25 36.23
N ARG A 6 2.45 34.43 36.77
CA ARG A 6 1.49 33.30 36.83
C ARG A 6 0.89 32.93 35.49
N GLY A 7 0.72 33.93 34.61
CA GLY A 7 0.19 33.67 33.25
C GLY A 7 1.22 33.01 32.33
N LEU A 8 2.49 33.37 32.45
CA LEU A 8 3.57 32.79 31.64
C LEU A 8 3.86 31.33 31.98
N ILE A 9 3.73 30.93 33.24
CA ILE A 9 3.94 29.53 33.67
C ILE A 9 2.79 28.64 33.18
N ALA A 10 1.55 29.13 33.20
CA ALA A 10 0.40 28.38 32.69
C ALA A 10 0.46 28.18 31.18
N MET A 11 0.98 29.18 30.42
CA MET A 11 1.12 29.08 28.97
C MET A 11 2.28 28.14 28.55
N ALA A 12 3.34 28.07 29.33
CA ALA A 12 4.47 27.15 29.10
C ALA A 12 4.06 25.68 29.36
N PHE A 13 3.11 25.41 30.26
CA PHE A 13 2.66 24.04 30.58
C PHE A 13 1.74 23.45 29.49
N VAL A 14 1.01 24.28 28.75
CA VAL A 14 0.13 23.85 27.65
C VAL A 14 0.95 23.40 26.42
N LEU A 15 2.16 23.90 26.24
CA LEU A 15 3.04 23.52 25.13
C LEU A 15 3.76 22.17 25.36
N LEU A 16 3.76 21.64 26.57
CA LEU A 16 4.42 20.37 26.91
C LEU A 16 3.50 19.14 26.74
N VAL A 17 2.21 19.32 26.49
CA VAL A 17 1.27 18.26 26.19
C VAL A 17 0.93 18.28 24.71
N SER A 18 1.94 18.34 23.84
CA SER A 18 1.74 17.98 22.45
C SER A 18 1.52 16.46 22.41
N PRO A 19 0.35 15.96 21.98
CA PRO A 19 0.25 14.53 21.70
C PRO A 19 1.33 14.24 20.65
N VAL A 20 2.25 13.35 20.99
CA VAL A 20 3.15 12.77 20.00
C VAL A 20 2.21 12.12 19.00
N ALA A 21 1.99 12.74 17.87
CA ALA A 21 1.29 12.14 16.77
C ALA A 21 2.16 10.96 16.33
N ASP A 22 1.86 9.77 16.84
CA ASP A 22 2.42 8.55 16.29
C ASP A 22 2.04 8.54 14.81
N ALA A 23 3.00 8.85 13.96
CA ALA A 23 2.86 8.65 12.53
C ALA A 23 2.72 7.14 12.31
N GLN A 24 1.50 6.65 12.38
CA GLN A 24 1.20 5.25 12.15
C GLN A 24 1.51 4.93 10.69
N LEU A 25 2.71 4.42 10.46
CA LEU A 25 3.10 3.91 9.16
C LEU A 25 2.12 2.80 8.75
N TYR A 26 1.64 2.89 7.51
CA TYR A 26 0.73 1.88 6.97
C TYR A 26 1.46 0.54 6.85
N ARG A 27 1.04 -0.44 7.66
CA ARG A 27 1.69 -1.76 7.76
C ARG A 27 0.96 -2.81 6.93
N GLY A 28 1.67 -3.89 6.63
CA GLY A 28 1.15 -4.99 5.83
C GLY A 28 -0.12 -5.61 6.40
N GLN A 29 -0.23 -5.77 7.73
CA GLN A 29 -1.46 -6.26 8.36
C GLN A 29 -2.68 -5.42 8.00
N LYS A 30 -2.54 -4.09 8.00
CA LYS A 30 -3.60 -3.18 7.61
C LYS A 30 -3.93 -3.28 6.13
N LEU A 31 -2.89 -3.38 5.28
CA LEU A 31 -3.05 -3.58 3.83
C LEU A 31 -3.81 -4.89 3.54
N VAL A 32 -3.52 -5.97 4.27
CA VAL A 32 -4.21 -7.25 4.13
C VAL A 32 -5.67 -7.18 4.55
N GLU A 33 -6.01 -6.44 5.62
CA GLU A 33 -7.40 -6.20 5.97
C GLU A 33 -8.18 -5.47 4.87
N ASP A 34 -7.54 -4.48 4.25
CA ASP A 34 -8.13 -3.71 3.18
C ASP A 34 -8.22 -4.54 1.87
N TRP A 35 -7.24 -5.42 1.60
CA TRP A 35 -7.32 -6.44 0.55
C TRP A 35 -8.47 -7.43 0.74
N LYS A 36 -8.70 -7.91 1.96
CA LYS A 36 -9.85 -8.76 2.26
C LYS A 36 -11.18 -8.06 1.97
N ALA A 37 -11.29 -6.78 2.30
CA ALA A 37 -12.47 -5.97 1.98
C ALA A 37 -12.66 -5.81 0.46
N TYR A 38 -11.58 -5.59 -0.30
CA TYR A 38 -11.60 -5.55 -1.76
C TYR A 38 -12.16 -6.85 -2.35
N LYS A 39 -11.70 -8.02 -1.90
CA LYS A 39 -12.23 -9.32 -2.35
C LYS A 39 -13.73 -9.49 -2.06
N ILE A 40 -14.18 -9.07 -0.88
CA ILE A 40 -15.61 -9.15 -0.50
C ILE A 40 -16.46 -8.26 -1.41
N MET A 41 -15.98 -7.05 -1.72
CA MET A 41 -16.73 -6.09 -2.55
C MET A 41 -16.81 -6.51 -4.02
N LEU A 42 -15.85 -7.29 -4.52
CA LEU A 42 -15.87 -7.84 -5.88
C LEU A 42 -16.63 -9.17 -6.01
N ALA A 43 -17.08 -9.74 -4.89
CA ALA A 43 -17.86 -10.98 -4.93
C ALA A 43 -19.21 -10.79 -5.66
N PRO A 44 -19.80 -11.85 -6.26
CA PRO A 44 -21.06 -11.75 -7.01
C PRO A 44 -22.25 -11.20 -6.19
N LYS A 45 -22.19 -11.32 -4.86
CA LYS A 45 -23.15 -10.75 -3.92
C LYS A 45 -22.40 -9.97 -2.84
N PRO A 46 -21.95 -8.74 -3.16
CA PRO A 46 -21.14 -7.97 -2.22
C PRO A 46 -21.93 -7.57 -0.99
N LEU A 47 -21.31 -7.68 0.17
CA LEU A 47 -21.85 -7.15 1.40
C LEU A 47 -21.70 -5.62 1.39
N LYS A 48 -22.83 -4.90 1.26
CA LYS A 48 -22.81 -3.43 1.24
C LYS A 48 -22.65 -2.89 2.66
N SER A 49 -21.43 -2.46 2.97
CA SER A 49 -21.08 -1.82 4.23
C SER A 49 -20.19 -0.60 3.95
N PRO A 50 -20.50 0.58 4.55
CA PRO A 50 -19.66 1.77 4.40
C PRO A 50 -18.19 1.51 4.79
N VAL A 51 -17.96 0.69 5.80
CA VAL A 51 -16.61 0.31 6.26
C VAL A 51 -15.87 -0.51 5.19
N LEU A 52 -16.56 -1.46 4.55
CA LEU A 52 -15.93 -2.25 3.47
C LEU A 52 -15.63 -1.40 2.25
N VAL A 53 -16.52 -0.48 1.89
CA VAL A 53 -16.29 0.47 0.78
C VAL A 53 -15.05 1.33 1.08
N GLN A 54 -14.94 1.87 2.30
CA GLN A 54 -13.80 2.67 2.71
C GLN A 54 -12.49 1.86 2.66
N ARG A 55 -12.50 0.63 3.17
CA ARG A 55 -11.32 -0.25 3.14
C ARG A 55 -10.91 -0.62 1.72
N MET A 56 -11.88 -0.94 0.86
CA MET A 56 -11.63 -1.20 -0.56
C MET A 56 -10.98 0.02 -1.23
N ALA A 57 -11.52 1.22 -1.00
CA ALA A 57 -10.98 2.46 -1.54
C ALA A 57 -9.55 2.74 -1.03
N ASN A 58 -9.28 2.47 0.25
CA ASN A 58 -7.95 2.59 0.83
C ASN A 58 -6.96 1.65 0.14
N TYR A 59 -7.35 0.38 -0.06
CA TYR A 59 -6.51 -0.60 -0.75
C TYR A 59 -6.15 -0.16 -2.17
N VAL A 60 -7.17 0.13 -2.97
CA VAL A 60 -7.00 0.55 -4.37
C VAL A 60 -6.15 1.82 -4.47
N GLY A 61 -6.48 2.85 -3.67
CA GLY A 61 -5.76 4.12 -3.69
C GLY A 61 -4.30 3.98 -3.25
N TYR A 62 -4.04 3.15 -2.24
CA TYR A 62 -2.67 2.92 -1.77
C TYR A 62 -1.83 2.17 -2.80
N VAL A 63 -2.34 1.07 -3.35
CA VAL A 63 -1.63 0.26 -4.36
C VAL A 63 -1.38 1.07 -5.63
N ALA A 64 -2.40 1.79 -6.13
CA ALA A 64 -2.26 2.66 -7.30
C ALA A 64 -1.25 3.78 -7.04
N GLY A 65 -1.28 4.43 -5.87
CA GLY A 65 -0.35 5.49 -5.51
C GLY A 65 1.11 5.01 -5.42
N VAL A 66 1.34 3.82 -4.87
CA VAL A 66 2.70 3.22 -4.87
C VAL A 66 3.15 2.89 -6.28
N TYR A 67 2.27 2.35 -7.12
CA TYR A 67 2.59 2.08 -8.52
C TYR A 67 2.92 3.35 -9.29
N ASP A 68 2.09 4.39 -9.20
CA ASP A 68 2.30 5.66 -9.89
C ASP A 68 3.62 6.34 -9.47
N ALA A 69 3.95 6.27 -8.17
CA ALA A 69 5.20 6.83 -7.65
C ALA A 69 6.45 6.08 -8.11
N ASN A 70 6.30 4.86 -8.63
CA ASN A 70 7.40 3.99 -9.05
C ASN A 70 7.22 3.51 -10.50
N TYR A 71 6.40 4.21 -11.29
CA TYR A 71 6.04 3.79 -12.65
C TYR A 71 7.24 3.50 -13.54
N ASP A 72 8.29 4.32 -13.45
CA ASP A 72 9.49 4.20 -14.27
C ASP A 72 10.37 2.99 -13.91
N ILE A 73 10.12 2.36 -12.75
CA ILE A 73 10.90 1.21 -12.25
C ILE A 73 10.37 -0.10 -12.81
N PHE A 74 9.03 -0.18 -13.05
CA PHE A 74 8.36 -1.40 -13.48
C PHE A 74 8.16 -1.43 -14.99
N ALA A 75 8.64 -2.48 -15.66
CA ALA A 75 8.42 -2.72 -17.09
C ALA A 75 7.07 -3.42 -17.34
N LEU A 76 5.97 -2.87 -16.78
CA LEU A 76 4.63 -3.39 -17.02
C LEU A 76 4.08 -2.89 -18.36
N PRO A 77 3.20 -3.66 -19.02
CA PRO A 77 2.50 -3.21 -20.23
C PRO A 77 1.74 -1.91 -20.02
N THR A 78 1.67 -1.07 -21.04
CA THR A 78 1.00 0.24 -20.96
C THR A 78 -0.52 0.14 -20.81
N ASP A 79 -1.10 -1.01 -21.08
CA ASP A 79 -2.53 -1.33 -20.96
C ASP A 79 -2.89 -2.05 -19.64
N VAL A 80 -1.93 -2.14 -18.71
CA VAL A 80 -2.21 -2.73 -17.38
C VAL A 80 -3.25 -1.91 -16.64
N THR A 81 -4.26 -2.59 -16.10
CA THR A 81 -5.33 -1.96 -15.35
C THR A 81 -5.05 -1.93 -13.84
N VAL A 82 -5.68 -0.98 -13.13
CA VAL A 82 -5.59 -0.91 -11.65
C VAL A 82 -6.05 -2.22 -11.00
N ASP A 83 -7.09 -2.86 -11.53
CA ASP A 83 -7.58 -4.14 -11.01
C ASP A 83 -6.54 -5.26 -11.16
N GLN A 84 -5.82 -5.31 -12.27
CA GLN A 84 -4.74 -6.29 -12.47
C GLN A 84 -3.62 -6.07 -11.46
N ILE A 85 -3.23 -4.81 -11.24
CA ILE A 85 -2.21 -4.44 -10.25
C ILE A 85 -2.68 -4.81 -8.83
N CYS A 86 -3.91 -4.46 -8.47
CA CYS A 86 -4.49 -4.78 -7.16
C CYS A 86 -4.56 -6.30 -6.93
N ASN A 87 -4.97 -7.07 -7.93
CA ASN A 87 -5.02 -8.52 -7.84
C ASN A 87 -3.63 -9.16 -7.72
N ALA A 88 -2.64 -8.66 -8.45
CA ALA A 88 -1.27 -9.15 -8.36
C ALA A 88 -0.66 -8.92 -6.96
N VAL A 89 -0.82 -7.71 -6.41
CA VAL A 89 -0.39 -7.40 -5.05
C VAL A 89 -1.15 -8.24 -4.03
N GLY A 90 -2.47 -8.37 -4.18
CA GLY A 90 -3.29 -9.18 -3.29
C GLY A 90 -2.92 -10.65 -3.29
N LYS A 91 -2.61 -11.22 -4.45
CA LYS A 91 -2.09 -12.59 -4.56
C LYS A 91 -0.78 -12.74 -3.79
N TYR A 92 0.14 -11.80 -3.95
CA TYR A 92 1.40 -11.79 -3.21
C TYR A 92 1.15 -11.79 -1.69
N LEU A 93 0.22 -10.94 -1.20
CA LEU A 93 -0.14 -10.89 0.21
C LEU A 93 -0.71 -12.21 0.73
N ASP A 94 -1.55 -12.88 -0.05
CA ASP A 94 -2.15 -14.18 0.31
C ASP A 94 -1.08 -15.30 0.35
N GLU A 95 -0.05 -15.23 -0.48
CA GLU A 95 1.05 -16.21 -0.57
C GLU A 95 2.14 -16.00 0.48
N HIS A 96 2.25 -14.79 1.08
CA HIS A 96 3.32 -14.41 2.01
C HIS A 96 2.81 -13.89 3.36
N PRO A 97 2.03 -14.68 4.11
CA PRO A 97 1.49 -14.24 5.40
C PRO A 97 2.58 -13.94 6.45
N GLU A 98 3.75 -14.54 6.32
CA GLU A 98 4.90 -14.31 7.19
C GLU A 98 5.45 -12.88 7.11
N GLU A 99 5.19 -12.18 5.99
CA GLU A 99 5.70 -10.82 5.74
C GLU A 99 4.73 -9.71 6.17
N TRP A 100 3.53 -10.01 6.64
CA TRP A 100 2.50 -9.00 6.96
C TRP A 100 2.90 -8.00 8.06
N HIS A 101 3.95 -8.30 8.81
CA HIS A 101 4.51 -7.39 9.81
C HIS A 101 5.35 -6.26 9.21
N GLU A 102 5.73 -6.36 7.94
CA GLU A 102 6.53 -5.37 7.24
C GLU A 102 5.72 -4.11 6.84
N LEU A 103 6.41 -3.12 6.28
CA LEU A 103 5.76 -1.92 5.74
C LEU A 103 4.92 -2.28 4.50
N ALA A 104 3.73 -1.71 4.40
CA ALA A 104 2.84 -1.96 3.28
C ALA A 104 3.48 -1.62 1.92
N VAL A 105 4.25 -0.54 1.85
CA VAL A 105 4.96 -0.16 0.61
C VAL A 105 5.90 -1.25 0.12
N SER A 106 6.63 -1.91 1.03
CA SER A 106 7.55 -3.00 0.66
C SER A 106 6.80 -4.19 0.06
N LEU A 107 5.64 -4.52 0.64
CA LEU A 107 4.80 -5.62 0.16
C LEU A 107 4.18 -5.31 -1.21
N VAL A 108 3.73 -4.07 -1.42
CA VAL A 108 3.21 -3.64 -2.73
C VAL A 108 4.31 -3.73 -3.79
N LEU A 109 5.52 -3.21 -3.51
CA LEU A 109 6.63 -3.26 -4.45
C LEU A 109 7.03 -4.71 -4.81
N ARG A 110 7.05 -5.62 -3.83
CA ARG A 110 7.31 -7.05 -4.08
C ARG A 110 6.21 -7.70 -4.92
N GLY A 111 4.94 -7.38 -4.66
CA GLY A 111 3.82 -7.85 -5.46
C GLY A 111 3.88 -7.37 -6.92
N LEU A 112 4.27 -6.12 -7.14
CA LEU A 112 4.49 -5.55 -8.48
C LEU A 112 5.68 -6.22 -9.19
N THR A 113 6.79 -6.44 -8.49
CA THR A 113 7.94 -7.18 -9.04
C THR A 113 7.56 -8.61 -9.44
N ALA A 114 6.79 -9.31 -8.60
CA ALA A 114 6.31 -10.65 -8.92
C ALA A 114 5.41 -10.65 -10.17
N MET A 115 4.57 -9.64 -10.34
CA MET A 115 3.76 -9.45 -11.55
C MET A 115 4.63 -9.24 -12.79
N GLU A 116 5.64 -8.38 -12.73
CA GLU A 116 6.58 -8.11 -13.82
C GLU A 116 7.28 -9.39 -14.27
N LEU A 117 7.82 -10.18 -13.33
CA LEU A 117 8.50 -11.45 -13.62
C LEU A 117 7.59 -12.48 -14.30
N GLN A 118 6.28 -12.47 -14.04
CA GLN A 118 5.32 -13.36 -14.68
C GLN A 118 4.98 -12.92 -16.11
N GLN A 119 5.13 -11.64 -16.43
CA GLN A 119 4.76 -11.09 -17.75
C GLN A 119 5.93 -11.04 -18.73
N VAL A 120 7.17 -11.14 -18.24
CA VAL A 120 8.35 -11.27 -19.12
C VAL A 120 8.33 -12.69 -19.71
N PRO A 121 7.94 -12.88 -20.99
CA PRO A 121 8.11 -14.18 -21.64
C PRO A 121 9.60 -14.49 -21.58
N ALA A 122 9.94 -15.74 -21.25
CA ALA A 122 11.33 -16.21 -21.29
C ALA A 122 11.94 -15.68 -22.59
N ARG A 123 12.86 -14.71 -22.47
CA ARG A 123 13.52 -14.08 -23.61
C ARG A 123 14.11 -15.25 -24.38
N LYS A 124 13.52 -15.56 -25.57
CA LYS A 124 14.14 -16.51 -26.49
C LYS A 124 15.57 -16.05 -26.66
N GLU A 125 16.52 -16.85 -26.23
CA GLU A 125 17.91 -16.69 -26.59
C GLU A 125 17.96 -16.69 -28.11
N GLU A 126 17.94 -15.51 -28.71
CA GLU A 126 18.30 -15.34 -30.09
C GLU A 126 19.77 -15.71 -30.17
N THR A 127 20.01 -16.95 -30.53
CA THR A 127 21.32 -17.45 -30.89
C THR A 127 21.84 -16.56 -32.01
N ILE A 128 22.71 -15.62 -31.63
CA ILE A 128 23.43 -14.82 -32.60
C ILE A 128 24.38 -15.79 -33.30
N PHE A 129 23.93 -16.34 -34.43
CA PHE A 129 24.84 -16.96 -35.37
C PHE A 129 25.68 -15.86 -36.00
N ILE A 130 26.89 -15.67 -35.45
CA ILE A 130 27.93 -14.92 -36.08
C ILE A 130 28.43 -15.80 -37.27
N ARG A 131 28.13 -15.37 -38.49
CA ARG A 131 28.77 -15.82 -39.69
C ARG A 131 30.02 -15.02 -39.93
#